data_144ca2095a3b6ceb70b92895e6246278
#
_entry.id   144ca2095a3b6ceb70b92895e6246278
#
_cell.length_a   1.000
_cell.length_b   1.000
_cell.length_c   1.000
_cell.angle_alpha   90.00
_cell.angle_beta   90.00
_cell.angle_gamma   90.00
#
_symmetry.space_group_name_H-M   'P 1'
#
loop_
_entity.id
_entity.type
_entity.pdbx_description
1 polymer ?
#
loop_
_entity_poly.entity_id
_entity_poly.type
_entity_poly.pdbx_seq_one_letter_code
_entity_poly.pdbx_strand_id
1 'polypeptide(L)'
;MMLNNSSWELEFFDAAKNWRKYQFENILKYINFSVLEVGPGTGNNVQYYKDRASEITLLEINKRLAGSLKSKFEEDKKITIQNSDIHSQERKFDTILYMDVLEHIEDDKKEINRALEQLKPGGNLIFFVPAYQFLYSDFDKAIGHVKRYNKHFFLSFKKDEK
;
A
#
# COMPACT_ATOMS: atom_id res chain seq x y z
N MET A 1 -15.09 -8.63 9.07
CA MET A 1 -15.81 -7.43 9.56
C MET A 1 -15.86 -6.43 8.42
N MET A 2 -17.04 -5.94 8.03
CA MET A 2 -17.17 -5.07 6.86
C MET A 2 -16.50 -3.73 7.16
N LEU A 3 -15.50 -3.36 6.39
CA LEU A 3 -15.00 -1.99 6.34
C LEU A 3 -16.19 -1.11 5.94
N ASN A 4 -16.70 -0.34 6.89
CA ASN A 4 -17.66 0.72 6.60
C ASN A 4 -16.93 1.71 5.69
N ASN A 5 -17.21 1.62 4.39
CA ASN A 5 -16.67 2.51 3.37
C ASN A 5 -17.21 3.93 3.59
N SER A 6 -16.56 4.67 4.43
CA SER A 6 -16.71 6.11 4.42
C SER A 6 -15.91 6.64 3.23
N SER A 7 -16.56 6.84 2.10
CA SER A 7 -15.96 7.41 0.88
C SER A 7 -15.31 8.78 1.14
N TRP A 8 -15.74 9.49 2.20
CA TRP A 8 -15.23 10.80 2.58
C TRP A 8 -13.74 10.76 3.01
N GLU A 9 -13.26 9.66 3.59
CA GLU A 9 -11.84 9.53 3.99
C GLU A 9 -10.93 9.51 2.77
N LEU A 10 -11.28 8.69 1.79
CA LEU A 10 -10.51 8.60 0.54
C LEU A 10 -10.49 9.96 -0.17
N GLU A 11 -11.63 10.68 -0.21
CA GLU A 11 -11.73 12.02 -0.79
C GLU A 11 -10.89 13.04 -0.02
N PHE A 12 -10.89 12.98 1.31
CA PHE A 12 -10.10 13.87 2.16
C PHE A 12 -8.59 13.66 1.94
N PHE A 13 -8.15 12.43 1.94
CA PHE A 13 -6.74 12.10 1.69
C PHE A 13 -6.32 12.39 0.25
N ASP A 14 -7.21 12.24 -0.72
CA ASP A 14 -6.97 12.61 -2.11
C ASP A 14 -6.80 14.12 -2.30
N ALA A 15 -7.44 14.93 -1.48
CA ALA A 15 -7.28 16.39 -1.48
C ALA A 15 -5.91 16.85 -0.96
N ALA A 16 -5.23 16.03 -0.15
CA ALA A 16 -3.94 16.35 0.48
C ALA A 16 -2.73 16.17 -0.48
N LYS A 17 -2.78 16.77 -1.68
CA LYS A 17 -1.80 16.58 -2.76
C LYS A 17 -0.37 16.89 -2.34
N ASN A 18 -0.14 17.96 -1.57
CA ASN A 18 1.20 18.35 -1.12
C ASN A 18 1.78 17.32 -0.15
N TRP A 19 0.93 16.76 0.72
CA TRP A 19 1.31 15.70 1.63
C TRP A 19 1.70 14.43 0.88
N ARG A 20 0.88 14.00 -0.08
CA ARG A 20 1.19 12.85 -0.94
C ARG A 20 2.48 13.04 -1.72
N LYS A 21 2.67 14.21 -2.30
CA LYS A 21 3.92 14.54 -3.00
C LYS A 21 5.12 14.39 -2.07
N TYR A 22 5.07 14.96 -0.87
CA TYR A 22 6.14 14.82 0.14
C TYR A 22 6.41 13.36 0.51
N GLN A 23 5.35 12.54 0.72
CA GLN A 23 5.51 11.11 1.00
C GLN A 23 6.32 10.44 -0.12
N PHE A 24 5.91 10.64 -1.37
CA PHE A 24 6.57 9.99 -2.51
C PHE A 24 7.98 10.52 -2.77
N GLU A 25 8.25 11.79 -2.61
CA GLU A 25 9.61 12.36 -2.72
C GLU A 25 10.62 11.63 -1.81
N ASN A 26 10.19 11.19 -0.64
CA ASN A 26 11.04 10.45 0.29
C ASN A 26 11.27 8.98 -0.11
N ILE A 27 10.34 8.35 -0.83
CA ILE A 27 10.40 6.91 -1.13
C ILE A 27 10.73 6.60 -2.59
N LEU A 28 10.61 7.57 -3.52
CA LEU A 28 10.81 7.36 -4.96
C LEU A 28 12.12 6.67 -5.32
N LYS A 29 13.21 6.95 -4.58
CA LYS A 29 14.53 6.34 -4.80
C LYS A 29 14.56 4.82 -4.56
N TYR A 30 13.56 4.30 -3.83
CA TYR A 30 13.42 2.88 -3.51
C TYR A 30 12.41 2.17 -4.40
N ILE A 31 11.71 2.91 -5.27
CA ILE A 31 10.72 2.35 -6.20
C ILE A 31 11.42 1.99 -7.52
N ASN A 32 11.37 0.71 -7.88
CA ASN A 32 12.06 0.17 -9.05
C ASN A 32 11.14 -0.77 -9.84
N PHE A 33 11.38 -0.85 -11.14
CA PHE A 33 10.86 -1.78 -12.14
C PHE A 33 9.43 -2.28 -11.95
N SER A 34 9.24 -3.50 -11.41
CA SER A 34 7.92 -4.08 -11.18
C SER A 34 7.41 -3.69 -9.79
N VAL A 35 6.29 -3.00 -9.76
CA VAL A 35 5.69 -2.45 -8.54
C VAL A 35 4.37 -3.16 -8.25
N LEU A 36 4.18 -3.59 -7.01
CA LEU A 36 2.90 -3.99 -6.45
C LEU A 36 2.45 -2.94 -5.44
N GLU A 37 1.30 -2.32 -5.63
CA GLU A 37 0.64 -1.49 -4.61
C GLU A 37 -0.54 -2.27 -4.04
N VAL A 38 -0.52 -2.48 -2.72
CA VAL A 38 -1.60 -3.16 -1.98
C VAL A 38 -2.51 -2.10 -1.39
N GLY A 39 -3.82 -2.22 -1.63
CA GLY A 39 -4.82 -1.27 -1.17
C GLY A 39 -4.72 0.13 -1.81
N PRO A 40 -4.64 0.24 -3.15
CA PRO A 40 -4.45 1.52 -3.84
C PRO A 40 -5.65 2.49 -3.70
N GLY A 41 -6.78 2.02 -3.20
CA GLY A 41 -8.00 2.82 -3.04
C GLY A 41 -8.47 3.42 -4.37
N THR A 42 -8.42 4.75 -4.50
CA THR A 42 -8.76 5.49 -5.73
C THR A 42 -7.67 5.45 -6.81
N GLY A 43 -6.48 4.90 -6.49
CA GLY A 43 -5.32 4.83 -7.38
C GLY A 43 -4.63 6.17 -7.63
N ASN A 44 -4.85 7.17 -6.77
CA ASN A 44 -4.27 8.50 -6.94
C ASN A 44 -2.76 8.53 -6.63
N ASN A 45 -2.23 7.53 -5.94
CA ASN A 45 -0.80 7.40 -5.67
C ASN A 45 0.01 7.11 -6.95
N VAL A 46 -0.57 6.39 -7.90
CA VAL A 46 0.11 5.93 -9.14
C VAL A 46 0.80 7.07 -9.88
N GLN A 47 0.18 8.26 -9.94
CA GLN A 47 0.75 9.42 -10.64
C GLN A 47 2.13 9.85 -10.11
N TYR A 48 2.46 9.53 -8.85
CA TYR A 48 3.72 9.93 -8.22
C TYR A 48 4.87 8.98 -8.51
N TYR A 49 4.59 7.73 -8.89
CA TYR A 49 5.65 6.73 -9.07
C TYR A 49 5.62 5.98 -10.41
N LYS A 50 4.59 6.15 -11.24
CA LYS A 50 4.44 5.39 -12.49
C LYS A 50 5.60 5.54 -13.47
N ASP A 51 6.30 6.68 -13.45
CA ASP A 51 7.44 6.92 -14.32
C ASP A 51 8.69 6.14 -13.88
N ARG A 52 8.73 5.67 -12.65
CA ARG A 52 9.80 4.81 -12.10
C ARG A 52 9.54 3.33 -12.36
N ALA A 53 8.31 2.96 -12.62
CA ALA A 53 7.90 1.57 -12.82
C ALA A 53 7.86 1.21 -14.31
N SER A 54 8.31 0.01 -14.65
CA SER A 54 8.09 -0.60 -15.97
C SER A 54 6.74 -1.31 -16.04
N GLU A 55 6.28 -1.86 -14.92
CA GLU A 55 4.96 -2.48 -14.76
C GLU A 55 4.43 -2.24 -13.33
N ILE A 56 3.11 -2.11 -13.22
CA ILE A 56 2.42 -1.85 -11.95
C ILE A 56 1.27 -2.85 -11.81
N THR A 57 1.19 -3.48 -10.66
CA THR A 57 0.04 -4.27 -10.26
C THR A 57 -0.64 -3.59 -9.06
N LEU A 58 -1.94 -3.37 -9.16
CA LEU A 58 -2.76 -2.80 -8.09
C LEU A 58 -3.65 -3.90 -7.51
N LEU A 59 -3.46 -4.24 -6.23
CA LEU A 59 -4.32 -5.19 -5.51
C LEU A 59 -5.35 -4.43 -4.69
N GLU A 60 -6.62 -4.59 -5.03
CA GLU A 60 -7.73 -3.95 -4.33
C GLU A 60 -8.81 -4.97 -3.97
N ILE A 61 -9.05 -5.15 -2.66
CA ILE A 61 -10.03 -6.12 -2.17
C ILE A 61 -11.49 -5.65 -2.39
N ASN A 62 -11.70 -4.34 -2.38
CA ASN A 62 -13.02 -3.77 -2.60
C ASN A 62 -13.39 -3.83 -4.09
N LYS A 63 -14.37 -4.67 -4.42
CA LYS A 63 -14.82 -4.90 -5.81
C LYS A 63 -15.22 -3.61 -6.54
N ARG A 64 -15.85 -2.66 -5.85
CA ARG A 64 -16.29 -1.39 -6.44
C ARG A 64 -15.08 -0.52 -6.81
N LEU A 65 -14.14 -0.39 -5.88
CA LEU A 65 -12.89 0.36 -6.13
C LEU A 65 -12.06 -0.30 -7.22
N ALA A 66 -11.92 -1.63 -7.19
CA ALA A 66 -11.22 -2.37 -8.27
C ALA A 66 -11.87 -2.15 -9.64
N GLY A 67 -13.20 -2.07 -9.71
CA GLY A 67 -13.91 -1.70 -10.93
C GLY A 67 -13.60 -0.29 -11.41
N SER A 68 -13.59 0.69 -10.50
CA SER A 68 -13.24 2.08 -10.79
C SER A 68 -11.78 2.22 -11.25
N LEU A 69 -10.86 1.47 -10.63
CA LEU A 69 -9.46 1.43 -11.04
C LEU A 69 -9.29 0.87 -12.46
N LYS A 70 -10.02 -0.19 -12.80
CA LYS A 70 -10.00 -0.76 -14.16
C LYS A 70 -10.41 0.27 -15.20
N SER A 71 -11.50 1.01 -14.94
CA SER A 71 -11.95 2.09 -15.85
C SER A 71 -10.93 3.25 -15.90
N LYS A 72 -10.36 3.63 -14.74
CA LYS A 72 -9.41 4.74 -14.65
C LYS A 72 -8.12 4.49 -15.44
N PHE A 73 -7.65 3.25 -15.46
CA PHE A 73 -6.37 2.86 -16.07
C PHE A 73 -6.55 1.96 -17.31
N GLU A 74 -7.72 1.95 -17.92
CA GLU A 74 -8.07 1.07 -19.06
C GLU A 74 -7.07 1.15 -20.22
N GLU A 75 -6.57 2.36 -20.50
CA GLU A 75 -5.64 2.59 -21.62
C GLU A 75 -4.16 2.44 -21.22
N ASP A 76 -3.85 2.36 -19.93
CA ASP A 76 -2.45 2.27 -19.46
C ASP A 76 -1.98 0.81 -19.38
N LYS A 77 -1.33 0.35 -20.44
CA LYS A 77 -0.85 -1.04 -20.57
C LYS A 77 0.20 -1.45 -19.52
N LYS A 78 0.77 -0.50 -18.79
CA LYS A 78 1.69 -0.81 -17.68
C LYS A 78 0.97 -1.23 -16.41
N ILE A 79 -0.34 -0.96 -16.30
CA ILE A 79 -1.10 -1.12 -15.06
C ILE A 79 -2.04 -2.30 -15.17
N THR A 80 -1.92 -3.24 -14.23
CA THR A 80 -2.81 -4.38 -14.07
C THR A 80 -3.57 -4.25 -12.75
N ILE A 81 -4.90 -4.37 -12.78
CA ILE A 81 -5.73 -4.34 -11.59
C ILE A 81 -6.23 -5.74 -11.26
N GLN A 82 -6.02 -6.17 -10.03
CA GLN A 82 -6.50 -7.45 -9.50
C GLN A 82 -7.44 -7.18 -8.31
N ASN A 83 -8.65 -7.74 -8.36
CA ASN A 83 -9.56 -7.73 -7.22
C ASN A 83 -9.24 -8.92 -6.31
N SER A 84 -8.20 -8.78 -5.52
CA SER A 84 -7.66 -9.82 -4.64
C SER A 84 -6.81 -9.19 -3.53
N ASP A 85 -6.31 -10.04 -2.63
CA ASP A 85 -5.35 -9.69 -1.58
C ASP A 85 -3.94 -10.22 -1.92
N ILE A 86 -2.95 -9.90 -1.06
CA ILE A 86 -1.56 -10.33 -1.22
C ILE A 86 -1.42 -11.86 -1.11
N HIS A 87 -2.33 -12.55 -0.40
CA HIS A 87 -2.26 -13.98 -0.20
C HIS A 87 -2.54 -14.78 -1.47
N SER A 88 -3.29 -14.20 -2.42
CA SER A 88 -3.55 -14.77 -3.74
C SER A 88 -2.46 -14.46 -4.77
N GLN A 89 -1.46 -13.63 -4.42
CA GLN A 89 -0.41 -13.22 -5.34
C GLN A 89 0.70 -14.27 -5.40
N GLU A 90 1.06 -14.70 -6.62
CA GLU A 90 2.12 -15.67 -6.86
C GLU A 90 3.38 -15.05 -7.49
N ARG A 91 3.23 -13.90 -8.15
CA ARG A 91 4.35 -13.18 -8.77
C ARG A 91 5.21 -12.49 -7.73
N LYS A 92 6.50 -12.32 -8.07
CA LYS A 92 7.45 -11.52 -7.29
C LYS A 92 7.69 -10.16 -7.93
N PHE A 93 7.91 -9.16 -7.07
CA PHE A 93 8.04 -7.75 -7.45
C PHE A 93 9.37 -7.17 -6.96
N ASP A 94 9.84 -6.14 -7.66
CA ASP A 94 11.02 -5.38 -7.23
C ASP A 94 10.66 -4.40 -6.11
N THR A 95 9.41 -3.94 -6.09
CA THR A 95 8.91 -3.04 -5.04
C THR A 95 7.48 -3.43 -4.67
N ILE A 96 7.20 -3.48 -3.35
CA ILE A 96 5.85 -3.63 -2.81
C ILE A 96 5.54 -2.43 -1.92
N LEU A 97 4.40 -1.76 -2.17
CA LEU A 97 3.96 -0.56 -1.48
C LEU A 97 2.70 -0.83 -0.65
N TYR A 98 2.72 -0.35 0.59
CA TYR A 98 1.56 -0.21 1.46
C TYR A 98 1.49 1.25 1.93
N MET A 99 0.55 2.00 1.37
CA MET A 99 0.40 3.44 1.65
C MET A 99 -0.89 3.67 2.43
N ASP A 100 -0.78 3.83 3.75
CA ASP A 100 -1.91 3.95 4.69
C ASP A 100 -2.87 2.75 4.61
N VAL A 101 -2.34 1.52 4.71
CA VAL A 101 -3.10 0.26 4.58
C VAL A 101 -2.86 -0.69 5.74
N LEU A 102 -1.60 -0.87 6.16
CA LEU A 102 -1.22 -1.91 7.12
C LEU A 102 -1.91 -1.73 8.49
N GLU A 103 -2.21 -0.49 8.87
CA GLU A 103 -2.92 -0.10 10.09
C GLU A 103 -4.37 -0.60 10.15
N HIS A 104 -4.93 -1.01 9.01
CA HIS A 104 -6.26 -1.61 8.91
C HIS A 104 -6.26 -3.13 9.00
N ILE A 105 -5.07 -3.77 9.02
CA ILE A 105 -4.92 -5.22 8.98
C ILE A 105 -4.66 -5.77 10.38
N GLU A 106 -5.54 -6.64 10.88
CA GLU A 106 -5.42 -7.24 12.21
C GLU A 106 -4.18 -8.13 12.32
N ASP A 107 -3.98 -9.06 11.37
CA ASP A 107 -2.81 -9.95 11.31
C ASP A 107 -1.71 -9.38 10.39
N ASP A 108 -1.19 -8.23 10.79
CA ASP A 108 -0.16 -7.50 10.06
C ASP A 108 1.15 -8.30 9.91
N LYS A 109 1.48 -9.17 10.87
CA LYS A 109 2.68 -10.00 10.77
C LYS A 109 2.56 -11.03 9.66
N LYS A 110 1.41 -11.65 9.51
CA LYS A 110 1.12 -12.59 8.43
C LYS A 110 1.16 -11.86 7.08
N GLU A 111 0.58 -10.68 7.02
CA GLU A 111 0.57 -9.82 5.83
C GLU A 111 2.01 -9.44 5.39
N ILE A 112 2.84 -8.97 6.35
CA ILE A 112 4.23 -8.60 6.08
C ILE A 112 5.04 -9.82 5.60
N ASN A 113 4.90 -10.97 6.27
CA ASN A 113 5.61 -12.19 5.86
C ASN A 113 5.21 -12.59 4.44
N ARG A 114 3.92 -12.52 4.10
CA ARG A 114 3.46 -12.81 2.75
C ARG A 114 4.02 -11.82 1.73
N ALA A 115 4.05 -10.52 2.05
CA ALA A 115 4.67 -9.52 1.19
C ALA A 115 6.17 -9.78 0.98
N LEU A 116 6.90 -10.17 2.02
CA LEU A 116 8.31 -10.53 1.92
C LEU A 116 8.54 -11.75 1.01
N GLU A 117 7.64 -12.73 0.99
CA GLU A 117 7.70 -13.88 0.08
C GLU A 117 7.53 -13.46 -1.39
N GLN A 118 6.79 -12.38 -1.63
CA GLN A 118 6.54 -11.83 -2.96
C GLN A 118 7.58 -10.80 -3.41
N LEU A 119 8.60 -10.52 -2.61
CA LEU A 119 9.74 -9.72 -3.04
C LEU A 119 10.75 -10.54 -3.84
N LYS A 120 11.29 -9.92 -4.89
CA LYS A 120 12.50 -10.41 -5.55
C LYS A 120 13.72 -10.20 -4.63
N PRO A 121 14.79 -10.96 -4.80
CA PRO A 121 16.05 -10.68 -4.11
C PRO A 121 16.51 -9.24 -4.36
N GLY A 122 16.82 -8.49 -3.28
CA GLY A 122 17.19 -7.07 -3.36
C GLY A 122 16.00 -6.11 -3.57
N GLY A 123 14.77 -6.60 -3.58
CA GLY A 123 13.57 -5.78 -3.69
C GLY A 123 13.26 -4.96 -2.43
N ASN A 124 12.41 -3.96 -2.57
CA ASN A 124 12.02 -3.06 -1.49
C ASN A 124 10.57 -3.27 -1.06
N LEU A 125 10.35 -3.49 0.26
CA LEU A 125 9.04 -3.47 0.88
C LEU A 125 8.88 -2.15 1.63
N ILE A 126 7.93 -1.32 1.20
CA ILE A 126 7.76 0.05 1.67
C ILE A 126 6.41 0.17 2.37
N PHE A 127 6.44 0.61 3.63
CA PHE A 127 5.26 0.94 4.40
C PHE A 127 5.24 2.43 4.72
N PHE A 128 4.10 3.06 4.46
CA PHE A 128 3.77 4.36 5.00
C PHE A 128 2.56 4.17 5.91
N VAL A 129 2.75 4.43 7.20
CA VAL A 129 1.78 4.11 8.26
C VAL A 129 1.80 5.18 9.35
N PRO A 130 0.70 5.39 10.08
CA PRO A 130 0.67 6.30 11.22
C PRO A 130 1.62 5.82 12.32
N ALA A 131 2.43 6.76 12.82
CA ALA A 131 3.43 6.47 13.84
C ALA A 131 2.90 6.67 15.26
N TYR A 132 3.58 6.03 16.22
CA TYR A 132 3.44 6.18 17.66
C TYR A 132 2.09 5.78 18.24
N GLN A 133 2.04 4.58 18.85
CA GLN A 133 0.83 4.02 19.46
C GLN A 133 0.20 4.94 20.52
N PHE A 134 0.97 5.76 21.23
CA PHE A 134 0.43 6.68 22.22
C PHE A 134 -0.40 7.84 21.62
N LEU A 135 -0.31 8.06 20.30
CA LEU A 135 -1.15 9.01 19.58
C LEU A 135 -2.44 8.38 19.02
N TYR A 136 -2.66 7.07 19.28
CA TYR A 136 -3.88 6.39 18.84
C TYR A 136 -5.10 7.00 19.53
N SER A 137 -6.11 7.35 18.76
CA SER A 137 -7.26 8.14 19.20
C SER A 137 -8.58 7.59 18.69
N ASP A 138 -9.69 8.22 19.11
CA ASP A 138 -11.01 7.89 18.59
C ASP A 138 -11.15 8.18 17.09
N PHE A 139 -10.33 9.10 16.54
CA PHE A 139 -10.25 9.30 15.10
C PHE A 139 -9.70 8.05 14.40
N ASP A 140 -8.61 7.46 14.89
CA ASP A 140 -8.07 6.22 14.35
C ASP A 140 -9.11 5.10 14.32
N LYS A 141 -9.87 4.94 15.41
CA LYS A 141 -10.95 3.96 15.49
C LYS A 141 -12.05 4.23 14.47
N ALA A 142 -12.43 5.51 14.31
CA ALA A 142 -13.51 5.91 13.41
C ALA A 142 -13.18 5.59 11.95
N ILE A 143 -11.90 5.71 11.57
CA ILE A 143 -11.42 5.38 10.22
C ILE A 143 -10.95 3.92 10.09
N GLY A 144 -11.13 3.09 11.12
CA GLY A 144 -10.88 1.66 11.06
C GLY A 144 -9.43 1.24 11.29
N HIS A 145 -8.60 2.12 11.86
CA HIS A 145 -7.26 1.72 12.26
C HIS A 145 -7.33 0.75 13.46
N VAL A 146 -6.51 -0.28 13.41
CA VAL A 146 -6.34 -1.25 14.51
C VAL A 146 -5.23 -0.78 15.45
N LYS A 147 -4.19 -0.16 14.90
CA LYS A 147 -3.02 0.31 15.66
C LYS A 147 -2.23 1.37 14.88
N ARG A 148 -1.23 1.95 15.58
CA ARG A 148 -0.14 2.73 15.00
C ARG A 148 1.20 2.02 15.23
N TYR A 149 2.22 2.41 14.50
CA TYR A 149 3.49 1.68 14.43
C TYR A 149 4.67 2.46 15.01
N ASN A 150 5.78 1.76 15.18
CA ASN A 150 7.09 2.34 15.40
C ASN A 150 8.14 1.58 14.56
N LYS A 151 9.31 2.17 14.37
CA LYS A 151 10.36 1.58 13.54
C LYS A 151 10.85 0.20 14.02
N HIS A 152 10.80 -0.06 15.33
CA HIS A 152 11.27 -1.33 15.91
C HIS A 152 10.41 -2.52 15.47
N PHE A 153 9.10 -2.28 15.27
CA PHE A 153 8.21 -3.30 14.74
C PHE A 153 8.69 -3.81 13.37
N PHE A 154 9.04 -2.92 12.46
CA PHE A 154 9.51 -3.31 11.13
C PHE A 154 10.92 -3.88 11.12
N LEU A 155 11.79 -3.44 12.03
CA LEU A 155 13.14 -3.99 12.16
C LEU A 155 13.14 -5.47 12.56
N SER A 156 12.10 -5.95 13.24
CA SER A 156 11.97 -7.37 13.60
C SER A 156 11.81 -8.31 12.40
N PHE A 157 11.46 -7.78 11.22
CA PHE A 157 11.31 -8.55 9.97
C PHE A 157 12.59 -8.53 9.10
N LYS A 158 13.60 -7.75 9.46
CA LYS A 158 14.89 -7.84 8.76
C LYS A 158 15.48 -9.22 9.02
N LYS A 159 15.64 -10.00 7.95
CA LYS A 159 16.52 -11.18 8.03
C LYS A 159 17.94 -10.64 8.17
N ASP A 160 18.66 -11.12 9.17
CA ASP A 160 20.10 -10.89 9.25
C ASP A 160 20.70 -11.36 7.91
N GLU A 161 21.28 -10.44 7.16
CA GLU A 161 22.11 -10.79 6.02
C GLU A 161 23.32 -11.54 6.59
N LYS A 162 23.31 -12.89 6.46
CA LYS A 162 24.45 -13.73 6.75
C LYS A 162 25.32 -13.85 5.52
#